data_491b70c3af428912504750bc5443de63
#
_entry.id   491b70c3af428912504750bc5443de63
#
_cell.length_a   1.000
_cell.length_b   1.000
_cell.length_c   1.000
_cell.angle_alpha   90.00
_cell.angle_beta   90.00
_cell.angle_gamma   90.00
#
_symmetry.space_group_name_H-M   'P 1'
#
loop_
_entity.id
_entity.type
_entity.pdbx_description
1 polymer ?
#
loop_
_entity_poly.entity_id
_entity_poly.type
_entity_poly.pdbx_seq_one_letter_code
_entity_poly.pdbx_strand_id
1 'polypeptide(L)'
;MGTYRFPSNLVTDKHNTVTFTAFTEAGGGSVTEISLYMPPTIAVSDGASYGNLDLGIIGGGKDGIQGLIDEDGKLDTKGLKQQLDDSTDTGNQALDSAILQKAFSNFGLGGGVGDRVSDLVLANKSKAINPNTVLQYTNSEIRQHNFTFKMVAESSEEAVSIRAIVNSFRKYMYGVKDGITLEYPAKWQIQFLKIGGQRNPFLPEPYTCFLESCQATYNTSSGLTHNDGSPIEVDVTLAFREVKALSRTDIEALVPKLPAEKRGV
;
A
#
# COMPACT_ATOMS: atom_id res chain seq x y z
N MET A 1 7.42 28.59 10.38
CA MET A 1 7.21 27.18 10.81
C MET A 1 6.39 27.20 12.10
N GLY A 2 5.24 26.53 12.11
CA GLY A 2 4.44 26.33 13.32
C GLY A 2 4.92 25.08 14.05
N THR A 3 5.22 25.20 15.34
CA THR A 3 5.57 24.04 16.18
C THR A 3 4.52 23.87 17.25
N TYR A 4 3.94 22.68 17.32
CA TYR A 4 2.88 22.33 18.26
C TYR A 4 3.25 21.08 19.04
N ARG A 5 2.84 21.00 20.29
CA ARG A 5 3.05 19.82 21.13
C ARG A 5 1.84 19.54 22.01
N PHE A 6 1.59 18.28 22.29
CA PHE A 6 0.59 17.87 23.28
C PHE A 6 1.03 16.53 23.93
N PRO A 7 0.88 16.40 25.28
CA PRO A 7 0.47 17.42 26.21
C PRO A 7 1.49 18.58 26.34
N SER A 8 1.09 19.68 26.99
CA SER A 8 1.95 20.89 27.10
C SER A 8 3.28 20.65 27.79
N ASN A 9 3.31 19.69 28.72
CA ASN A 9 4.49 19.24 29.46
C ASN A 9 5.30 18.14 28.74
N LEU A 10 4.98 17.82 27.46
CA LEU A 10 5.70 16.83 26.67
C LEU A 10 7.14 17.30 26.42
N VAL A 11 8.10 16.55 26.92
CA VAL A 11 9.54 16.80 26.73
C VAL A 11 10.15 15.60 26.03
N THR A 12 10.70 15.80 24.86
CA THR A 12 11.30 14.74 24.02
C THR A 12 12.46 14.01 24.69
N ASP A 13 13.17 14.70 25.61
CA ASP A 13 14.26 14.10 26.37
C ASP A 13 13.79 13.15 27.48
N LYS A 14 12.52 13.23 27.88
CA LYS A 14 11.94 12.44 28.97
C LYS A 14 10.85 11.47 28.53
N HIS A 15 10.29 11.66 27.34
CA HIS A 15 9.16 10.87 26.87
C HIS A 15 9.42 10.31 25.47
N ASN A 16 8.86 9.15 25.19
CA ASN A 16 8.75 8.66 23.84
C ASN A 16 7.67 9.47 23.10
N THR A 17 7.98 9.94 21.91
CA THR A 17 7.10 10.83 21.15
C THR A 17 6.97 10.38 19.70
N VAL A 18 5.88 10.78 19.06
CA VAL A 18 5.74 10.75 17.62
C VAL A 18 5.74 12.18 17.09
N THR A 19 6.53 12.46 16.06
CA THR A 19 6.61 13.77 15.43
C THR A 19 6.11 13.68 14.00
N PHE A 20 5.18 14.56 13.67
CA PHE A 20 4.60 14.74 12.34
C PHE A 20 5.13 16.05 11.77
N THR A 21 5.90 15.96 10.68
CA THR A 21 6.46 17.16 10.02
C THR A 21 5.85 17.28 8.63
N ALA A 22 5.20 18.41 8.36
CA ALA A 22 4.61 18.68 7.05
C ALA A 22 5.55 19.52 6.17
N PHE A 23 5.59 19.19 4.90
CA PHE A 23 6.38 19.86 3.86
C PHE A 23 5.50 20.25 2.68
N THR A 24 5.65 21.43 2.16
CA THR A 24 5.02 21.86 0.90
C THR A 24 6.06 21.90 -0.22
N GLU A 25 5.67 21.55 -1.43
CA GLU A 25 6.58 21.60 -2.58
C GLU A 25 6.99 23.02 -2.94
N ALA A 26 6.06 23.97 -2.85
CA ALA A 26 6.29 25.37 -3.20
C ALA A 26 7.31 26.07 -2.30
N GLY A 27 7.53 25.62 -1.08
CA GLY A 27 8.41 26.27 -0.08
C GLY A 27 9.73 25.58 0.17
N GLY A 28 9.96 24.36 -0.30
CA GLY A 28 11.20 23.58 -0.11
C GLY A 28 11.56 23.27 1.34
N GLY A 29 10.72 23.61 2.33
CA GLY A 29 10.98 23.45 3.74
C GLY A 29 9.77 22.98 4.55
N SER A 30 10.03 22.59 5.82
CA SER A 30 8.97 22.24 6.74
C SER A 30 8.10 23.44 7.10
N VAL A 31 6.78 23.26 7.00
CA VAL A 31 5.80 24.32 7.27
C VAL A 31 5.19 24.20 8.67
N THR A 32 5.11 22.99 9.19
CA THR A 32 4.65 22.72 10.55
C THR A 32 5.28 21.46 11.11
N GLU A 33 5.44 21.42 12.42
CA GLU A 33 5.86 20.26 13.19
C GLU A 33 4.93 20.05 14.36
N ILE A 34 4.44 18.85 14.53
CA ILE A 34 3.50 18.46 15.58
C ILE A 34 4.10 17.29 16.34
N SER A 35 4.40 17.48 17.62
CA SER A 35 4.90 16.43 18.52
C SER A 35 3.82 15.98 19.47
N LEU A 36 3.49 14.68 19.44
CA LEU A 36 2.50 14.07 20.30
C LEU A 36 3.14 12.95 21.13
N TYR A 37 2.47 12.56 22.21
CA TYR A 37 2.86 11.36 22.95
C TYR A 37 2.77 10.13 22.04
N MET A 38 3.51 9.09 22.38
CA MET A 38 3.51 7.83 21.60
C MET A 38 2.10 7.25 21.60
N PRO A 39 1.52 6.94 20.41
CA PRO A 39 0.19 6.37 20.35
C PRO A 39 0.18 4.97 20.99
N PRO A 40 -0.95 4.55 21.58
CA PRO A 40 -1.05 3.26 22.27
C PRO A 40 -0.86 2.05 21.33
N THR A 41 -1.13 2.24 20.06
CA THR A 41 -0.99 1.20 19.03
C THR A 41 -0.28 1.79 17.82
N ILE A 42 0.75 1.09 17.36
CA ILE A 42 1.45 1.34 16.10
C ILE A 42 1.33 0.07 15.30
N ALA A 43 0.58 0.13 14.21
CA ALA A 43 0.40 -0.99 13.30
C ALA A 43 1.00 -0.65 11.93
N VAL A 44 1.69 -1.62 11.35
CA VAL A 44 2.18 -1.56 9.97
C VAL A 44 1.60 -2.75 9.24
N SER A 45 1.03 -2.50 8.08
CA SER A 45 0.48 -3.53 7.21
C SER A 45 1.12 -3.39 5.85
N ASP A 46 1.87 -4.40 5.46
CA ASP A 46 2.46 -4.52 4.14
C ASP A 46 1.63 -5.50 3.32
N GLY A 47 1.35 -5.16 2.07
CA GLY A 47 0.57 -6.00 1.16
C GLY A 47 1.28 -6.16 -0.18
N ALA A 48 1.06 -7.32 -0.79
CA ALA A 48 1.47 -7.59 -2.16
C ALA A 48 0.30 -8.24 -2.91
N SER A 49 0.06 -7.75 -4.11
CA SER A 49 -0.98 -8.29 -4.98
C SER A 49 -0.39 -9.30 -5.94
N TYR A 50 -1.12 -10.41 -6.08
CA TYR A 50 -0.78 -11.49 -7.01
C TYR A 50 -1.97 -11.73 -7.93
N GLY A 51 -1.68 -11.91 -9.21
CA GLY A 51 -2.63 -12.36 -10.22
C GLY A 51 -2.45 -13.83 -10.54
N ASN A 52 -3.49 -14.47 -11.04
CA ASN A 52 -3.39 -15.79 -11.59
C ASN A 52 -2.93 -15.71 -13.06
N LEU A 53 -1.86 -16.39 -13.38
CA LEU A 53 -1.41 -16.58 -14.75
C LEU A 53 -1.75 -17.99 -15.17
N ASP A 54 -2.68 -18.11 -16.13
CA ASP A 54 -3.03 -19.39 -16.73
C ASP A 54 -2.04 -19.70 -17.85
N LEU A 55 -1.19 -20.67 -17.61
CA LEU A 55 -0.21 -21.12 -18.59
C LEU A 55 -0.83 -22.10 -19.61
N GLY A 56 -2.07 -22.52 -19.38
CA GLY A 56 -2.80 -23.41 -20.27
C GLY A 56 -2.04 -24.71 -20.53
N ILE A 57 -2.07 -25.16 -21.77
CA ILE A 57 -1.40 -26.40 -22.21
C ILE A 57 0.14 -26.29 -22.09
N ILE A 58 0.66 -25.07 -22.13
CA ILE A 58 2.11 -24.79 -22.19
C ILE A 58 2.78 -24.94 -20.83
N GLY A 59 2.05 -24.74 -19.72
CA GLY A 59 2.59 -24.85 -18.36
C GLY A 59 2.84 -26.27 -17.87
N GLY A 60 2.47 -27.30 -18.64
CA GLY A 60 2.52 -28.70 -18.22
C GLY A 60 3.88 -29.42 -18.42
N GLY A 61 4.88 -28.78 -19.04
CA GLY A 61 6.18 -29.40 -19.31
C GLY A 61 7.37 -28.57 -18.87
N LYS A 62 8.49 -29.22 -18.51
CA LYS A 62 9.72 -28.56 -18.10
C LYS A 62 10.32 -27.61 -19.17
N ASP A 63 9.93 -27.79 -20.43
CA ASP A 63 10.44 -27.06 -21.60
C ASP A 63 9.34 -26.20 -22.26
N GLY A 64 8.21 -25.99 -21.59
CA GLY A 64 6.96 -25.52 -22.17
C GLY A 64 7.00 -24.17 -22.91
N ILE A 65 7.83 -23.24 -22.51
CA ILE A 65 7.92 -21.92 -23.17
C ILE A 65 9.08 -21.88 -24.17
N GLN A 66 10.21 -22.56 -23.89
CA GLN A 66 11.37 -22.55 -24.76
C GLN A 66 11.18 -23.33 -26.06
N GLY A 67 10.28 -24.35 -26.07
CA GLY A 67 9.98 -25.12 -27.28
C GLY A 67 8.91 -24.52 -28.19
N LEU A 68 8.32 -23.38 -27.79
CA LEU A 68 7.21 -22.75 -28.52
C LEU A 68 7.60 -21.49 -29.27
N ILE A 69 8.79 -20.99 -29.03
CA ILE A 69 9.34 -19.80 -29.69
C ILE A 69 10.55 -20.28 -30.50
N ASP A 70 10.53 -20.06 -31.82
CA ASP A 70 11.69 -20.32 -32.64
C ASP A 70 12.81 -19.30 -32.40
N GLU A 71 13.99 -19.51 -33.01
CA GLU A 71 15.17 -18.63 -32.85
C GLU A 71 14.89 -17.18 -33.28
N ASP A 72 13.82 -16.93 -34.03
CA ASP A 72 13.36 -15.61 -34.47
C ASP A 72 12.31 -14.97 -33.56
N GLY A 73 11.96 -15.60 -32.44
CA GLY A 73 10.94 -15.10 -31.49
C GLY A 73 9.51 -15.27 -31.98
N LYS A 74 9.26 -16.12 -32.98
CA LYS A 74 7.91 -16.44 -33.48
C LYS A 74 7.41 -17.75 -32.91
N LEU A 75 6.09 -17.85 -32.75
CA LEU A 75 5.42 -19.06 -32.27
C LEU A 75 5.67 -20.24 -33.25
N ASP A 76 6.30 -21.31 -32.75
CA ASP A 76 6.43 -22.55 -33.50
C ASP A 76 5.15 -23.37 -33.44
N THR A 77 4.25 -23.09 -34.40
CA THR A 77 2.98 -23.80 -34.54
C THR A 77 3.14 -25.29 -34.86
N LYS A 78 4.31 -25.71 -35.36
CA LYS A 78 4.59 -27.13 -35.67
C LYS A 78 4.98 -27.89 -34.40
N GLY A 79 5.80 -27.32 -33.53
CA GLY A 79 6.14 -27.90 -32.25
C GLY A 79 4.93 -28.04 -31.33
N LEU A 80 4.02 -27.05 -31.36
CA LEU A 80 2.76 -27.08 -30.59
C LEU A 80 1.86 -28.25 -31.07
N LYS A 81 1.79 -28.46 -32.37
CA LYS A 81 1.00 -29.54 -32.95
C LYS A 81 1.57 -30.91 -32.59
N GLN A 82 2.87 -31.04 -32.56
CA GLN A 82 3.56 -32.28 -32.21
C GLN A 82 3.41 -32.64 -30.73
N GLN A 83 3.48 -31.64 -29.83
CA GLN A 83 3.20 -31.82 -28.41
C GLN A 83 1.73 -32.21 -28.13
N LEU A 84 0.80 -31.73 -28.93
CA LEU A 84 -0.62 -32.10 -28.84
C LEU A 84 -0.86 -33.51 -29.33
N ASP A 85 -0.26 -33.91 -30.44
CA ASP A 85 -0.35 -35.27 -30.99
C ASP A 85 0.23 -36.30 -29.99
N ASP A 86 1.32 -35.96 -29.30
CA ASP A 86 1.91 -36.83 -28.27
C ASP A 86 1.07 -36.88 -26.96
N SER A 87 0.29 -35.84 -26.66
CA SER A 87 -0.51 -35.75 -25.43
C SER A 87 -1.96 -36.25 -25.58
N THR A 88 -2.48 -36.33 -26.79
CA THR A 88 -3.85 -36.73 -27.10
C THR A 88 -3.88 -37.99 -27.93
N ASP A 89 -3.98 -39.13 -27.30
CA ASP A 89 -4.23 -40.47 -27.91
C ASP A 89 -5.69 -40.59 -28.48
N THR A 90 -6.21 -39.54 -29.09
CA THR A 90 -7.63 -39.49 -29.42
C THR A 90 -7.91 -39.19 -30.88
N GLY A 91 -7.14 -39.42 -31.84
CA GLY A 91 -7.50 -39.36 -33.28
C GLY A 91 -8.70 -38.51 -33.71
N ASN A 92 -9.05 -37.47 -32.96
CA ASN A 92 -10.27 -36.67 -33.13
C ASN A 92 -9.88 -35.22 -33.50
N GLN A 93 -9.71 -34.98 -34.80
CA GLN A 93 -9.30 -33.67 -35.36
C GLN A 93 -10.11 -32.48 -34.84
N ALA A 94 -11.37 -32.68 -34.47
CA ALA A 94 -12.20 -31.61 -33.91
C ALA A 94 -11.77 -31.22 -32.49
N LEU A 95 -11.32 -32.18 -31.67
CA LEU A 95 -10.81 -31.93 -30.33
C LEU A 95 -9.46 -31.24 -30.40
N ASP A 96 -8.55 -31.71 -31.26
CA ASP A 96 -7.21 -31.16 -31.42
C ASP A 96 -7.24 -29.69 -31.91
N SER A 97 -8.17 -29.40 -32.86
CA SER A 97 -8.39 -28.04 -33.33
C SER A 97 -8.97 -27.12 -32.23
N ALA A 98 -9.88 -27.63 -31.38
CA ALA A 98 -10.44 -26.86 -30.27
C ALA A 98 -9.40 -26.55 -29.18
N ILE A 99 -8.54 -27.51 -28.89
CA ILE A 99 -7.43 -27.33 -27.93
C ILE A 99 -6.42 -26.29 -28.43
N LEU A 100 -6.03 -26.38 -29.72
CA LEU A 100 -5.17 -25.39 -30.36
C LEU A 100 -5.76 -24.00 -30.33
N GLN A 101 -7.05 -23.86 -30.67
CA GLN A 101 -7.73 -22.58 -30.70
C GLN A 101 -7.84 -21.95 -29.34
N LYS A 102 -8.04 -22.76 -28.29
CA LYS A 102 -8.03 -22.30 -26.90
C LYS A 102 -6.63 -21.89 -26.42
N ALA A 103 -5.60 -22.61 -26.83
CA ALA A 103 -4.21 -22.22 -26.55
C ALA A 103 -3.86 -20.87 -27.19
N PHE A 104 -4.25 -20.64 -28.44
CA PHE A 104 -4.04 -19.35 -29.11
C PHE A 104 -4.80 -18.19 -28.50
N SER A 105 -6.03 -18.42 -27.99
CA SER A 105 -6.81 -17.38 -27.34
C SER A 105 -6.15 -16.88 -26.04
N ASN A 106 -5.55 -17.79 -25.27
CA ASN A 106 -4.85 -17.45 -24.03
C ASN A 106 -3.60 -16.59 -24.27
N PHE A 107 -3.03 -16.62 -25.48
CA PHE A 107 -1.92 -15.75 -25.90
C PHE A 107 -2.36 -14.41 -26.51
N GLY A 108 -3.66 -14.11 -26.52
CA GLY A 108 -4.19 -12.89 -27.14
C GLY A 108 -4.14 -12.89 -28.68
N LEU A 109 -3.84 -14.03 -29.31
CA LEU A 109 -3.75 -14.17 -30.77
C LEU A 109 -5.03 -14.67 -31.42
N GLY A 110 -6.07 -14.98 -30.63
CA GLY A 110 -7.37 -15.48 -31.10
C GLY A 110 -8.49 -14.94 -30.24
N GLY A 111 -9.04 -13.81 -30.58
CA GLY A 111 -10.27 -13.29 -29.97
C GLY A 111 -11.44 -13.42 -30.91
N GLY A 112 -12.53 -14.03 -30.47
CA GLY A 112 -13.76 -14.01 -31.23
C GLY A 112 -14.61 -15.28 -31.18
N VAL A 113 -15.39 -15.51 -32.22
CA VAL A 113 -16.38 -16.62 -32.33
C VAL A 113 -15.74 -18.00 -32.18
N GLY A 114 -14.48 -18.15 -32.56
CA GLY A 114 -13.72 -19.40 -32.47
C GLY A 114 -13.52 -19.92 -31.05
N ASP A 115 -13.37 -19.03 -30.11
CA ASP A 115 -13.15 -19.35 -28.67
C ASP A 115 -14.38 -20.06 -28.05
N ARG A 116 -15.57 -19.61 -28.41
CA ARG A 116 -16.84 -20.21 -27.98
C ARG A 116 -17.08 -21.61 -28.60
N VAL A 117 -16.65 -21.80 -29.84
CA VAL A 117 -16.77 -23.08 -30.53
C VAL A 117 -15.84 -24.12 -29.88
N SER A 118 -14.62 -23.73 -29.53
CA SER A 118 -13.66 -24.61 -28.84
C SER A 118 -14.15 -25.02 -27.45
N ASP A 119 -14.77 -24.12 -26.70
CA ASP A 119 -15.36 -24.43 -25.40
C ASP A 119 -16.55 -25.41 -25.52
N LEU A 120 -17.38 -25.25 -26.54
CA LEU A 120 -18.51 -26.15 -26.81
C LEU A 120 -18.04 -27.56 -27.17
N VAL A 121 -16.99 -27.70 -27.99
CA VAL A 121 -16.43 -29.01 -28.36
C VAL A 121 -15.83 -29.70 -27.14
N LEU A 122 -15.08 -28.99 -26.32
CA LEU A 122 -14.50 -29.54 -25.10
C LEU A 122 -15.59 -29.96 -24.09
N ALA A 123 -16.61 -29.13 -23.88
CA ALA A 123 -17.72 -29.41 -22.99
C ALA A 123 -18.52 -30.64 -23.46
N ASN A 124 -18.78 -30.80 -24.77
CA ASN A 124 -19.48 -31.94 -25.33
C ASN A 124 -18.71 -33.25 -25.13
N LYS A 125 -17.38 -33.19 -25.05
CA LYS A 125 -16.53 -34.35 -24.76
C LYS A 125 -16.25 -34.55 -23.26
N SER A 126 -16.87 -33.75 -22.38
CA SER A 126 -16.63 -33.77 -20.92
C SER A 126 -15.13 -33.60 -20.56
N LYS A 127 -14.40 -32.83 -21.33
CA LYS A 127 -12.99 -32.53 -21.14
C LYS A 127 -12.82 -31.05 -20.90
N ALA A 128 -11.89 -30.70 -20.04
CA ALA A 128 -11.44 -29.33 -19.80
C ALA A 128 -9.90 -29.26 -19.90
N ILE A 129 -9.39 -28.18 -20.43
CA ILE A 129 -7.94 -27.93 -20.44
C ILE A 129 -7.50 -27.63 -19.02
N ASN A 130 -6.43 -28.28 -18.55
CA ASN A 130 -5.82 -27.92 -17.27
C ASN A 130 -5.20 -26.53 -17.42
N PRO A 131 -5.64 -25.53 -16.64
CA PRO A 131 -5.14 -24.15 -16.76
C PRO A 131 -3.69 -24.00 -16.33
N ASN A 132 -3.11 -24.95 -15.59
CA ASN A 132 -1.76 -24.87 -15.04
C ASN A 132 -1.49 -23.47 -14.43
N THR A 133 -2.44 -23.02 -13.60
CA THR A 133 -2.45 -21.69 -13.04
C THR A 133 -1.30 -21.52 -12.06
N VAL A 134 -0.51 -20.46 -12.23
CA VAL A 134 0.54 -20.04 -11.31
C VAL A 134 0.29 -18.64 -10.79
N LEU A 135 0.74 -18.36 -9.57
CA LEU A 135 0.67 -17.03 -9.00
C LEU A 135 1.78 -16.16 -9.59
N GLN A 136 1.38 -15.04 -10.18
CA GLN A 136 2.29 -14.01 -10.66
C GLN A 136 2.21 -12.79 -9.76
N TYR A 137 3.37 -12.29 -9.31
CA TYR A 137 3.44 -11.02 -8.58
C TYR A 137 3.02 -9.88 -9.51
N THR A 138 2.07 -9.06 -9.06
CA THR A 138 1.56 -7.92 -9.83
C THR A 138 2.18 -6.62 -9.35
N ASN A 139 2.03 -6.30 -8.07
CA ASN A 139 2.56 -5.09 -7.47
C ASN A 139 2.63 -5.19 -5.93
N SER A 140 3.36 -4.25 -5.31
CA SER A 140 3.24 -3.98 -3.88
C SER A 140 2.07 -3.02 -3.64
N GLU A 141 1.37 -3.18 -2.55
CA GLU A 141 0.32 -2.25 -2.14
C GLU A 141 0.92 -1.01 -1.47
N ILE A 142 0.22 0.13 -1.61
CA ILE A 142 0.61 1.36 -0.93
C ILE A 142 0.18 1.24 0.54
N ARG A 143 1.13 1.41 1.46
CA ARG A 143 0.89 1.27 2.90
C ARG A 143 0.03 2.41 3.43
N GLN A 144 -0.79 2.07 4.41
CA GLN A 144 -1.59 3.02 5.16
C GLN A 144 -1.24 2.93 6.65
N HIS A 145 -1.14 4.08 7.30
CA HIS A 145 -0.80 4.19 8.72
C HIS A 145 -1.90 4.95 9.44
N ASN A 146 -2.50 4.31 10.45
CA ASN A 146 -3.58 4.88 11.23
C ASN A 146 -3.10 5.16 12.65
N PHE A 147 -3.37 6.37 13.14
CA PHE A 147 -3.03 6.80 14.48
C PHE A 147 -4.27 7.34 15.17
N THR A 148 -4.47 6.94 16.43
CA THR A 148 -5.53 7.45 17.26
C THR A 148 -4.95 8.05 18.54
N PHE A 149 -5.34 9.27 18.86
CA PHE A 149 -4.89 10.00 20.03
C PHE A 149 -6.12 10.44 20.82
N LYS A 150 -6.11 10.19 22.12
CA LYS A 150 -7.08 10.72 23.07
C LYS A 150 -6.43 11.88 23.80
N MET A 151 -6.86 13.10 23.51
CA MET A 151 -6.30 14.32 24.07
C MET A 151 -7.27 14.84 25.12
N VAL A 152 -6.80 14.92 26.38
CA VAL A 152 -7.58 15.43 27.50
C VAL A 152 -6.90 16.73 27.96
N ALA A 153 -7.62 17.85 27.85
CA ALA A 153 -7.11 19.16 28.24
C ALA A 153 -7.27 19.36 29.74
N GLU A 154 -6.19 19.64 30.44
CA GLU A 154 -6.22 19.98 31.86
C GLU A 154 -6.58 21.46 32.09
N SER A 155 -6.46 22.29 31.07
CA SER A 155 -6.79 23.72 31.11
C SER A 155 -7.37 24.21 29.78
N SER A 156 -7.98 25.40 29.79
CA SER A 156 -8.48 26.07 28.59
C SER A 156 -7.36 26.35 27.59
N GLU A 157 -6.15 26.65 28.03
CA GLU A 157 -4.97 26.89 27.19
C GLU A 157 -4.54 25.61 26.48
N GLU A 158 -4.62 24.46 27.14
CA GLU A 158 -4.38 23.16 26.50
C GLU A 158 -5.47 22.84 25.47
N ALA A 159 -6.73 23.14 25.74
CA ALA A 159 -7.80 22.97 24.77
C ALA A 159 -7.56 23.83 23.51
N VAL A 160 -7.07 25.06 23.67
CA VAL A 160 -6.64 25.90 22.53
C VAL A 160 -5.49 25.25 21.75
N SER A 161 -4.53 24.65 22.44
CA SER A 161 -3.41 23.94 21.82
C SER A 161 -3.88 22.73 21.04
N ILE A 162 -4.78 21.91 21.58
CA ILE A 162 -5.40 20.78 20.89
C ILE A 162 -6.14 21.25 19.61
N ARG A 163 -6.92 22.33 19.73
CA ARG A 163 -7.61 22.92 18.58
C ARG A 163 -6.62 23.36 17.49
N ALA A 164 -5.50 23.97 17.88
CA ALA A 164 -4.47 24.41 16.93
C ALA A 164 -3.82 23.20 16.21
N ILE A 165 -3.58 22.10 16.93
CA ILE A 165 -3.07 20.83 16.37
C ILE A 165 -4.05 20.26 15.35
N VAL A 166 -5.32 20.10 15.72
CA VAL A 166 -6.37 19.56 14.83
C VAL A 166 -6.51 20.45 13.59
N ASN A 167 -6.52 21.76 13.75
CA ASN A 167 -6.63 22.70 12.64
C ASN A 167 -5.39 22.64 11.73
N SER A 168 -4.19 22.41 12.29
CA SER A 168 -2.96 22.23 11.51
C SER A 168 -3.03 20.98 10.64
N PHE A 169 -3.44 19.82 11.18
CA PHE A 169 -3.66 18.62 10.39
C PHE A 169 -4.68 18.86 9.27
N ARG A 170 -5.82 19.44 9.59
CA ARG A 170 -6.87 19.75 8.60
C ARG A 170 -6.40 20.74 7.54
N LYS A 171 -5.67 21.78 7.93
CA LYS A 171 -5.16 22.80 7.01
C LYS A 171 -4.25 22.19 5.95
N TYR A 172 -3.29 21.39 6.37
CA TYR A 172 -2.27 20.81 5.48
C TYR A 172 -2.69 19.52 4.78
N MET A 173 -3.90 19.00 5.09
CA MET A 173 -4.54 17.91 4.36
C MET A 173 -5.14 18.39 3.04
N TYR A 174 -5.50 19.67 2.93
CA TYR A 174 -6.10 20.23 1.72
C TYR A 174 -5.05 20.92 0.85
N GLY A 175 -5.25 20.83 -0.48
CA GLY A 175 -4.47 21.58 -1.45
C GLY A 175 -4.78 23.09 -1.41
N VAL A 176 -3.84 23.88 -1.89
CA VAL A 176 -3.99 25.34 -1.99
C VAL A 176 -4.54 25.71 -3.35
N LYS A 177 -5.59 26.52 -3.38
CA LYS A 177 -6.16 27.03 -4.64
C LYS A 177 -5.26 28.13 -5.20
N ASP A 178 -4.78 27.94 -6.41
CA ASP A 178 -4.02 28.94 -7.18
C ASP A 178 -4.73 29.20 -8.51
N GLY A 179 -5.53 30.26 -8.56
CA GLY A 179 -6.34 30.58 -9.72
C GLY A 179 -7.31 29.48 -10.11
N ILE A 180 -7.08 28.87 -11.27
CA ILE A 180 -7.84 27.72 -11.80
C ILE A 180 -7.21 26.36 -11.44
N THR A 181 -6.03 26.35 -10.84
CA THR A 181 -5.30 25.15 -10.43
C THR A 181 -5.42 24.91 -8.94
N LEU A 182 -5.07 23.71 -8.52
CA LEU A 182 -4.98 23.32 -7.13
C LEU A 182 -3.58 22.76 -6.90
N GLU A 183 -2.81 23.37 -6.00
CA GLU A 183 -1.54 22.81 -5.55
C GLU A 183 -1.79 21.58 -4.67
N TYR A 184 -0.87 20.62 -4.75
CA TYR A 184 -0.96 19.41 -3.92
C TYR A 184 -0.94 19.72 -2.42
N PRO A 185 -1.62 18.89 -1.59
CA PRO A 185 -1.53 19.02 -0.14
C PRO A 185 -0.11 18.76 0.35
N ALA A 186 0.18 19.17 1.59
CA ALA A 186 1.48 18.94 2.20
C ALA A 186 1.78 17.44 2.32
N LYS A 187 3.04 17.08 2.09
CA LYS A 187 3.58 15.77 2.39
C LYS A 187 4.01 15.72 3.85
N TRP A 188 3.86 14.57 4.47
CA TRP A 188 4.15 14.37 5.87
C TRP A 188 5.26 13.34 6.06
N GLN A 189 6.20 13.66 6.94
CA GLN A 189 7.17 12.73 7.49
C GLN A 189 6.80 12.42 8.93
N ILE A 190 6.72 11.14 9.27
CA ILE A 190 6.33 10.65 10.59
C ILE A 190 7.54 9.97 11.21
N GLN A 191 7.93 10.40 12.40
CA GLN A 191 9.09 9.86 13.10
C GLN A 191 8.72 9.47 14.52
N PHE A 192 9.11 8.26 14.91
CA PHE A 192 8.99 7.79 16.28
C PHE A 192 10.31 8.05 17.01
N LEU A 193 10.24 8.85 18.07
CA LEU A 193 11.39 9.24 18.86
C LEU A 193 11.36 8.52 20.20
N LYS A 194 12.51 7.98 20.61
CA LYS A 194 12.73 7.45 21.96
C LYS A 194 13.13 8.60 22.91
N ILE A 195 13.13 8.31 24.21
CA ILE A 195 13.69 9.19 25.24
C ILE A 195 15.08 9.67 24.80
N GLY A 196 15.32 10.98 24.87
CA GLY A 196 16.54 11.62 24.37
C GLY A 196 16.40 12.16 22.93
N GLY A 197 15.19 12.18 22.35
CA GLY A 197 14.91 12.82 21.07
C GLY A 197 15.50 12.11 19.84
N GLN A 198 16.08 10.92 20.02
CA GLN A 198 16.62 10.14 18.92
C GLN A 198 15.55 9.23 18.31
N ARG A 199 15.71 8.91 17.03
CA ARG A 199 14.83 7.93 16.35
C ARG A 199 14.81 6.60 17.11
N ASN A 200 13.65 6.01 17.20
CA ASN A 200 13.48 4.69 17.80
C ASN A 200 13.83 3.59 16.77
N PRO A 201 14.94 2.84 16.97
CA PRO A 201 15.36 1.84 16.00
C PRO A 201 14.49 0.56 15.98
N PHE A 202 13.58 0.41 16.93
CA PHE A 202 12.71 -0.76 17.05
C PHE A 202 11.35 -0.57 16.40
N LEU A 203 11.01 0.66 16.03
CA LEU A 203 9.74 0.96 15.37
C LEU A 203 9.95 1.15 13.87
N PRO A 204 9.00 0.66 13.06
CA PRO A 204 9.05 0.83 11.62
C PRO A 204 8.90 2.31 11.28
N GLU A 205 9.64 2.76 10.26
CA GLU A 205 9.55 4.13 9.78
C GLU A 205 8.59 4.20 8.59
N PRO A 206 7.52 4.99 8.69
CA PRO A 206 6.70 5.32 7.53
C PRO A 206 7.51 6.10 6.48
N TYR A 207 7.32 5.77 5.21
CA TYR A 207 7.80 6.61 4.12
C TYR A 207 7.04 7.95 4.12
N THR A 208 7.41 8.88 3.25
CA THR A 208 6.66 10.12 3.08
C THR A 208 5.19 9.83 2.74
N CYS A 209 4.27 10.49 3.44
CA CYS A 209 2.84 10.23 3.37
C CYS A 209 2.06 11.48 2.97
N PHE A 210 0.85 11.27 2.44
CA PHE A 210 -0.23 12.26 2.48
C PHE A 210 -1.17 11.94 3.64
N LEU A 211 -1.73 12.97 4.28
CA LEU A 211 -2.82 12.80 5.25
C LEU A 211 -4.12 12.65 4.46
N GLU A 212 -4.70 11.44 4.50
CA GLU A 212 -5.91 11.09 3.76
C GLU A 212 -7.19 11.43 4.55
N SER A 213 -7.13 11.24 5.87
CA SER A 213 -8.26 11.52 6.76
C SER A 213 -7.80 12.07 8.10
N CYS A 214 -8.52 13.07 8.59
CA CYS A 214 -8.37 13.64 9.93
C CYS A 214 -9.75 13.77 10.55
N GLN A 215 -10.07 12.89 11.48
CA GLN A 215 -11.33 12.90 12.23
C GLN A 215 -11.06 13.38 13.65
N ALA A 216 -11.82 14.38 14.10
CA ALA A 216 -11.79 14.85 15.47
C ALA A 216 -13.20 14.71 16.08
N THR A 217 -13.30 14.02 17.21
CA THR A 217 -14.54 13.82 17.95
C THR A 217 -14.39 14.46 19.32
N TYR A 218 -15.33 15.28 19.69
CA TYR A 218 -15.26 16.10 20.89
C TYR A 218 -16.13 15.53 22.01
N ASN A 219 -15.61 15.54 23.24
CA ASN A 219 -16.33 15.18 24.47
C ASN A 219 -16.99 13.79 24.42
N THR A 220 -16.27 12.79 23.95
CA THR A 220 -16.77 11.43 23.72
C THR A 220 -17.19 10.72 25.01
N SER A 221 -16.57 11.03 26.13
CA SER A 221 -16.79 10.32 27.40
C SER A 221 -17.60 11.13 28.43
N SER A 222 -17.41 12.45 28.50
CA SER A 222 -17.92 13.23 29.62
C SER A 222 -18.99 14.26 29.25
N GLY A 223 -18.98 14.78 28.03
CA GLY A 223 -19.84 15.91 27.63
C GLY A 223 -19.54 17.21 28.37
N LEU A 224 -18.44 17.27 29.13
CA LEU A 224 -18.05 18.43 29.95
C LEU A 224 -17.22 19.41 29.14
N THR A 225 -17.31 20.68 29.49
CA THR A 225 -16.52 21.77 28.91
C THR A 225 -15.88 22.60 30.02
N HIS A 226 -14.81 23.29 29.69
CA HIS A 226 -14.27 24.35 30.58
C HIS A 226 -15.23 25.55 30.65
N ASN A 227 -14.95 26.49 31.56
CA ASN A 227 -15.80 27.66 31.77
C ASN A 227 -15.94 28.57 30.53
N ASP A 228 -14.99 28.51 29.62
CA ASP A 228 -14.99 29.23 28.34
C ASP A 228 -15.71 28.48 27.20
N GLY A 229 -16.29 27.32 27.50
CA GLY A 229 -16.96 26.44 26.53
C GLY A 229 -16.03 25.57 25.72
N SER A 230 -14.71 25.58 25.99
CA SER A 230 -13.77 24.68 25.29
C SER A 230 -13.94 23.23 25.72
N PRO A 231 -13.83 22.26 24.80
CA PRO A 231 -13.98 20.84 25.10
C PRO A 231 -12.82 20.34 25.97
N ILE A 232 -13.15 19.51 26.96
CA ILE A 232 -12.14 18.88 27.82
C ILE A 232 -11.45 17.72 27.09
N GLU A 233 -12.19 17.01 26.25
CA GLU A 233 -11.71 15.79 25.62
C GLU A 233 -11.88 15.86 24.10
N VAL A 234 -10.84 15.49 23.36
CA VAL A 234 -10.85 15.40 21.89
C VAL A 234 -10.15 14.12 21.47
N ASP A 235 -10.89 13.24 20.82
CA ASP A 235 -10.33 12.05 20.17
C ASP A 235 -9.99 12.38 18.73
N VAL A 236 -8.74 12.18 18.34
CA VAL A 236 -8.24 12.47 16.99
C VAL A 236 -7.79 11.17 16.33
N THR A 237 -8.38 10.85 15.19
CA THR A 237 -7.95 9.75 14.33
C THR A 237 -7.40 10.30 13.03
N LEU A 238 -6.19 9.86 12.71
CA LEU A 238 -5.43 10.28 11.53
C LEU A 238 -5.15 9.05 10.66
N ALA A 239 -5.46 9.14 9.37
CA ALA A 239 -5.08 8.13 8.39
C ALA A 239 -4.12 8.74 7.38
N PHE A 240 -2.93 8.17 7.31
CA PHE A 240 -1.88 8.56 6.36
C PHE A 240 -1.69 7.46 5.33
N ARG A 241 -1.48 7.86 4.08
CA ARG A 241 -1.15 6.95 2.97
C ARG A 241 0.20 7.35 2.38
N GLU A 242 1.06 6.38 2.16
CA GLU A 242 2.37 6.63 1.55
C GLU A 242 2.23 7.10 0.10
N VAL A 243 3.18 7.92 -0.34
CA VAL A 243 3.13 8.54 -1.68
C VAL A 243 3.40 7.54 -2.81
N LYS A 244 3.96 6.37 -2.51
CA LYS A 244 4.28 5.32 -3.48
C LYS A 244 4.23 3.94 -2.85
N ALA A 245 4.04 2.92 -3.69
CA ALA A 245 4.29 1.54 -3.32
C ALA A 245 5.81 1.32 -3.13
N LEU A 246 6.18 0.63 -2.06
CA LEU A 246 7.59 0.42 -1.72
C LEU A 246 8.14 -0.83 -2.40
N SER A 247 9.39 -0.73 -2.82
CA SER A 247 10.21 -1.85 -3.25
C SER A 247 11.01 -2.43 -2.07
N ARG A 248 11.59 -3.62 -2.28
CA ARG A 248 12.51 -4.22 -1.31
C ARG A 248 13.64 -3.28 -0.91
N THR A 249 14.23 -2.57 -1.88
CA THR A 249 15.30 -1.60 -1.65
C THR A 249 14.85 -0.42 -0.79
N ASP A 250 13.61 0.05 -0.99
CA ASP A 250 13.04 1.13 -0.16
C ASP A 250 12.88 0.66 1.29
N ILE A 251 12.37 -0.55 1.51
CA ILE A 251 12.23 -1.13 2.87
C ILE A 251 13.60 -1.26 3.55
N GLU A 252 14.61 -1.79 2.84
CA GLU A 252 15.97 -1.92 3.38
C GLU A 252 16.59 -0.56 3.78
N ALA A 253 16.25 0.51 3.05
CA ALA A 253 16.68 1.86 3.37
C ALA A 253 15.94 2.48 4.58
N LEU A 254 14.67 2.12 4.78
CA LEU A 254 13.84 2.62 5.87
C LEU A 254 14.12 1.92 7.21
N VAL A 255 14.59 0.67 7.20
CA VAL A 255 14.87 -0.08 8.43
C VAL A 255 16.03 0.56 9.19
N PRO A 256 15.80 1.06 10.41
CA PRO A 256 16.88 1.65 11.21
C PRO A 256 17.95 0.61 11.52
N LYS A 257 19.21 0.96 11.34
CA LYS A 257 20.33 0.06 11.74
C LYS A 257 20.41 0.02 13.26
N LEU A 258 20.22 -1.18 13.82
CA LEU A 258 20.45 -1.39 15.25
C LEU A 258 21.90 -1.15 15.61
N PRO A 259 22.18 -0.59 16.81
CA PRO A 259 23.53 -0.50 17.35
C PRO A 259 24.21 -1.87 17.36
N ALA A 260 25.51 -1.91 17.08
CA ALA A 260 26.29 -3.15 16.93
C ALA A 260 26.20 -4.11 18.14
N GLU A 261 26.05 -3.54 19.35
CA GLU A 261 25.93 -4.29 20.61
C GLU A 261 24.63 -5.14 20.74
N LYS A 262 23.62 -4.86 19.92
CA LYS A 262 22.31 -5.58 19.95
C LYS A 262 22.09 -6.49 18.74
N ARG A 263 23.12 -6.74 17.94
CA ARG A 263 23.04 -7.64 16.76
C ARG A 263 23.34 -9.11 17.08
N GLY A 264 23.63 -9.42 18.31
CA GLY A 264 23.96 -10.77 18.73
C GLY A 264 22.78 -11.40 19.46
N VAL A 265 21.98 -12.14 18.78
CA VAL A 265 21.40 -13.43 19.16
C VAL A 265 21.06 -14.16 17.87
#